data_8548bc9320e21e39a6892b6773027448
#
_entry.id   8548bc9320e21e39a6892b6773027448
#
_cell.length_a   1.000
_cell.length_b   1.000
_cell.length_c   1.000
_cell.angle_alpha   90.00
_cell.angle_beta   90.00
_cell.angle_gamma   90.00
#
_symmetry.space_group_name_H-M   'P 1'
#
loop_
_entity.id
_entity.type
_entity.pdbx_description
1 polymer ?
#
loop_
_entity_poly.entity_id
_entity_poly.type
_entity_poly.pdbx_seq_one_letter_code
_entity_poly.pdbx_strand_id
1 'polypeptide(L)'
;MKSYIDWFEQRGIRVLPIPFDTQDHEVYFQMVNGLFLPGTDRGPDRASAAQNEAFMHSLRTFYEMSMRKGEYFPIWGTCFGMERLIELIGGSRTWKSFPADGLFPIRISRDTTCSRMIQSFPLPYLDYLEQEKSTLQYHEYGISVEEMKTNPLLRRYFSVLATSLDKSGKEYVAAIESKHYPVYAVQFHPEQQRSTLPFLDFFRSELKMNSHRCPMLPRVGKVISPHKCAHYEGLKHQMCYFFS
;
A
#
# COMPACT_ATOMS: atom_id res chain seq x y z
N MET A 1 13.09 -2.63 -2.27
CA MET A 1 12.32 -3.32 -3.34
C MET A 1 12.40 -4.84 -3.25
N LYS A 2 13.57 -5.44 -3.06
CA LYS A 2 13.71 -6.91 -2.92
C LYS A 2 12.82 -7.47 -1.80
N SER A 3 12.76 -6.83 -0.64
CA SER A 3 11.92 -7.24 0.50
C SER A 3 10.44 -7.38 0.15
N TYR A 4 9.89 -6.48 -0.66
CA TYR A 4 8.50 -6.58 -1.12
C TYR A 4 8.29 -7.79 -2.03
N ILE A 5 9.19 -8.01 -3.00
CA ILE A 5 9.09 -9.17 -3.90
C ILE A 5 9.15 -10.46 -3.09
N ASP A 6 10.15 -10.61 -2.21
CA ASP A 6 10.29 -11.78 -1.36
C ASP A 6 9.05 -12.00 -0.47
N TRP A 7 8.44 -10.91 0.02
CA TRP A 7 7.22 -10.97 0.83
C TRP A 7 6.03 -11.53 0.05
N PHE A 8 5.82 -11.08 -1.19
CA PHE A 8 4.75 -11.60 -2.05
C PHE A 8 4.97 -13.03 -2.50
N GLU A 9 6.20 -13.36 -2.89
CA GLU A 9 6.55 -14.71 -3.37
C GLU A 9 6.38 -15.78 -2.28
N GLN A 10 6.50 -15.44 -0.99
CA GLN A 10 6.20 -16.35 0.13
C GLN A 10 4.76 -16.92 0.09
N ARG A 11 3.85 -16.26 -0.56
CA ARG A 11 2.44 -16.67 -0.72
C ARG A 11 2.09 -17.04 -2.16
N GLY A 12 3.09 -17.25 -3.01
CA GLY A 12 2.91 -17.60 -4.41
C GLY A 12 2.31 -16.47 -5.26
N ILE A 13 2.44 -15.22 -4.79
CA ILE A 13 2.01 -14.05 -5.56
C ILE A 13 3.16 -13.63 -6.47
N ARG A 14 2.90 -13.55 -7.77
CA ARG A 14 3.86 -13.09 -8.75
C ARG A 14 3.81 -11.57 -8.87
N VAL A 15 4.96 -10.93 -9.03
CA VAL A 15 5.10 -9.48 -9.09
C VAL A 15 5.50 -9.05 -10.49
N LEU A 16 4.75 -8.14 -11.08
CA LEU A 16 5.10 -7.45 -12.32
C LEU A 16 5.43 -5.98 -12.02
N PRO A 17 6.70 -5.55 -12.13
CA PRO A 17 7.05 -4.14 -11.99
C PRO A 17 6.46 -3.33 -13.14
N ILE A 18 5.84 -2.19 -12.81
CA ILE A 18 5.37 -1.23 -13.82
C ILE A 18 6.14 0.08 -13.67
N PRO A 19 6.65 0.62 -14.76
CA PRO A 19 7.23 1.95 -14.75
C PRO A 19 6.20 2.99 -14.31
N PHE A 20 6.59 3.90 -13.42
CA PHE A 20 5.69 4.94 -12.91
C PHE A 20 5.27 5.95 -14.00
N ASP A 21 6.02 6.00 -15.10
CA ASP A 21 5.80 6.86 -16.26
C ASP A 21 5.24 6.10 -17.48
N THR A 22 4.70 4.90 -17.26
CA THR A 22 4.12 4.09 -18.34
C THR A 22 3.01 4.82 -19.08
N GLN A 23 2.88 4.55 -20.36
CA GLN A 23 1.74 4.98 -21.19
C GLN A 23 0.75 3.82 -21.44
N ASP A 24 1.11 2.61 -21.05
CA ASP A 24 0.35 1.37 -21.34
C ASP A 24 -0.52 0.94 -20.16
N HIS A 25 -1.15 1.89 -19.45
CA HIS A 25 -1.91 1.63 -18.24
C HIS A 25 -2.98 0.55 -18.43
N GLU A 26 -3.75 0.62 -19.53
CA GLU A 26 -4.82 -0.36 -19.81
C GLU A 26 -4.25 -1.77 -20.00
N VAL A 27 -3.13 -1.91 -20.71
CA VAL A 27 -2.47 -3.20 -20.93
C VAL A 27 -2.06 -3.81 -19.60
N TYR A 28 -1.38 -3.04 -18.76
CA TYR A 28 -0.98 -3.52 -17.43
C TYR A 28 -2.18 -3.83 -16.55
N PHE A 29 -3.20 -2.99 -16.53
CA PHE A 29 -4.40 -3.18 -15.74
C PHE A 29 -5.06 -4.53 -16.03
N GLN A 30 -5.20 -4.88 -17.32
CA GLN A 30 -5.79 -6.15 -17.74
C GLN A 30 -4.92 -7.38 -17.44
N MET A 31 -3.61 -7.19 -17.23
CA MET A 31 -2.67 -8.29 -16.98
C MET A 31 -2.55 -8.67 -15.51
N VAL A 32 -3.03 -7.84 -14.58
CA VAL A 32 -2.79 -8.01 -13.15
C VAL A 32 -4.08 -8.03 -12.33
N ASN A 33 -4.01 -8.61 -11.14
CA ASN A 33 -5.17 -8.77 -10.26
C ASN A 33 -5.28 -7.66 -9.20
N GLY A 34 -4.33 -6.74 -9.15
CA GLY A 34 -4.33 -5.60 -8.22
C GLY A 34 -3.05 -4.81 -8.27
N LEU A 35 -3.02 -3.70 -7.54
CA LEU A 35 -1.92 -2.75 -7.50
C LEU A 35 -1.30 -2.67 -6.11
N PHE A 36 0.04 -2.70 -6.04
CA PHE A 36 0.79 -2.43 -4.84
C PHE A 36 1.66 -1.16 -5.00
N LEU A 37 1.53 -0.26 -4.05
CA LEU A 37 2.31 0.97 -3.95
C LEU A 37 3.34 0.80 -2.83
N PRO A 38 4.63 0.66 -3.15
CA PRO A 38 5.66 0.42 -2.14
C PRO A 38 5.99 1.67 -1.32
N GLY A 39 6.64 1.45 -0.18
CA GLY A 39 7.39 2.48 0.53
C GLY A 39 8.66 2.91 -0.21
N THR A 40 9.28 3.97 0.28
CA THR A 40 10.56 4.48 -0.24
C THR A 40 11.48 4.85 0.90
N ASP A 41 12.77 4.56 0.75
CA ASP A 41 13.81 4.93 1.72
C ASP A 41 14.11 6.43 1.75
N ARG A 42 13.53 7.21 0.84
CA ARG A 42 14.00 8.57 0.54
C ARG A 42 12.98 9.68 0.78
N GLY A 43 11.75 9.33 1.12
CA GLY A 43 10.67 10.32 1.27
C GLY A 43 10.32 11.08 -0.03
N PRO A 44 9.26 11.91 -0.01
CA PRO A 44 8.77 12.62 -1.19
C PRO A 44 9.73 13.72 -1.70
N ASP A 45 10.64 14.20 -0.85
CA ASP A 45 11.48 15.36 -1.16
C ASP A 45 12.66 15.06 -2.10
N ARG A 46 12.90 13.81 -2.45
CA ARG A 46 14.04 13.39 -3.29
C ARG A 46 13.68 13.02 -4.72
N ALA A 47 12.41 12.94 -5.06
CA ALA A 47 11.98 12.83 -6.45
C ALA A 47 11.86 14.21 -7.06
N SER A 48 12.20 14.35 -8.35
CA SER A 48 11.91 15.60 -9.07
C SER A 48 10.40 15.84 -9.15
N ALA A 49 9.99 17.11 -9.32
CA ALA A 49 8.58 17.45 -9.52
C ALA A 49 7.96 16.65 -10.67
N ALA A 50 8.69 16.49 -11.79
CA ALA A 50 8.23 15.71 -12.94
C ALA A 50 8.04 14.22 -12.62
N GLN A 51 8.94 13.61 -11.81
CA GLN A 51 8.79 12.22 -11.38
C GLN A 51 7.59 12.04 -10.45
N ASN A 52 7.37 12.98 -9.53
CA ASN A 52 6.20 12.95 -8.66
C ASN A 52 4.90 13.11 -9.45
N GLU A 53 4.88 14.00 -10.44
CA GLU A 53 3.72 14.21 -11.31
C GLU A 53 3.40 12.95 -12.14
N ALA A 54 4.40 12.36 -12.79
CA ALA A 54 4.24 11.12 -13.56
C ALA A 54 3.73 9.97 -12.67
N PHE A 55 4.27 9.81 -11.46
CA PHE A 55 3.81 8.82 -10.50
C PHE A 55 2.35 9.05 -10.11
N MET A 56 1.98 10.29 -9.75
CA MET A 56 0.61 10.64 -9.37
C MET A 56 -0.37 10.52 -10.54
N HIS A 57 0.06 10.80 -11.76
CA HIS A 57 -0.74 10.56 -12.96
C HIS A 57 -1.04 9.08 -13.14
N SER A 58 -0.02 8.23 -13.11
CA SER A 58 -0.20 6.77 -13.22
C SER A 58 -1.06 6.21 -12.08
N LEU A 59 -0.82 6.63 -10.84
CA LEU A 59 -1.64 6.23 -9.70
C LEU A 59 -3.11 6.61 -9.89
N ARG A 60 -3.39 7.85 -10.32
CA ARG A 60 -4.74 8.33 -10.61
C ARG A 60 -5.40 7.48 -11.68
N THR A 61 -4.70 7.21 -12.78
CA THR A 61 -5.21 6.41 -13.90
C THR A 61 -5.61 5.00 -13.44
N PHE A 62 -4.75 4.30 -12.69
CA PHE A 62 -5.08 2.99 -12.13
C PHE A 62 -6.22 3.03 -11.11
N TYR A 63 -6.24 4.06 -10.27
CA TYR A 63 -7.32 4.25 -9.31
C TYR A 63 -8.67 4.46 -10.00
N GLU A 64 -8.74 5.29 -11.04
CA GLU A 64 -9.94 5.49 -11.85
C GLU A 64 -10.38 4.21 -12.58
N MET A 65 -9.43 3.44 -13.10
CA MET A 65 -9.71 2.13 -13.71
C MET A 65 -10.30 1.16 -12.70
N SER A 66 -9.78 1.12 -11.47
CA SER A 66 -10.25 0.25 -10.39
C SER A 66 -11.69 0.57 -9.93
N MET A 67 -12.19 1.76 -10.25
CA MET A 67 -13.56 2.20 -9.95
C MET A 67 -14.58 1.93 -11.07
N ARG A 68 -14.16 1.36 -12.19
CA ARG A 68 -15.08 1.04 -13.30
C ARG A 68 -16.15 0.07 -12.84
N LYS A 69 -17.35 0.22 -13.36
CA LYS A 69 -18.48 -0.64 -13.00
C LYS A 69 -18.15 -2.11 -13.33
N GLY A 70 -18.32 -2.95 -12.33
CA GLY A 70 -18.06 -4.39 -12.44
C GLY A 70 -16.61 -4.81 -12.18
N GLU A 71 -15.70 -3.87 -11.99
CA GLU A 71 -14.33 -4.16 -11.58
C GLU A 71 -14.24 -4.42 -10.08
N TYR A 72 -13.45 -5.41 -9.73
CA TYR A 72 -12.95 -5.63 -8.38
C TYR A 72 -11.43 -5.64 -8.44
N PHE A 73 -10.81 -4.50 -8.23
CA PHE A 73 -9.36 -4.34 -8.39
C PHE A 73 -8.74 -3.79 -7.12
N PRO A 74 -8.16 -4.65 -6.27
CA PRO A 74 -7.60 -4.23 -4.99
C PRO A 74 -6.32 -3.42 -5.18
N ILE A 75 -6.20 -2.37 -4.35
CA ILE A 75 -5.03 -1.51 -4.27
C ILE A 75 -4.50 -1.53 -2.84
N TRP A 76 -3.19 -1.71 -2.70
CA TRP A 76 -2.51 -1.67 -1.42
C TRP A 76 -1.39 -0.64 -1.41
N GLY A 77 -1.34 0.22 -0.39
CA GLY A 77 -0.26 1.17 -0.15
C GLY A 77 0.52 0.86 1.12
N THR A 78 1.86 0.88 1.06
CA THR A 78 2.75 0.76 2.21
C THR A 78 3.57 2.03 2.37
N CYS A 79 3.60 2.61 3.58
CA CYS A 79 4.41 3.78 3.91
C CYS A 79 4.17 4.93 2.91
N PHE A 80 5.14 5.28 2.07
CA PHE A 80 4.99 6.25 1.00
C PHE A 80 3.79 5.96 0.07
N GLY A 81 3.49 4.68 -0.20
CA GLY A 81 2.31 4.29 -0.97
C GLY A 81 1.00 4.70 -0.30
N MET A 82 0.90 4.63 1.03
CA MET A 82 -0.23 5.15 1.79
C MET A 82 -0.33 6.67 1.66
N GLU A 83 0.80 7.39 1.81
CA GLU A 83 0.85 8.84 1.69
C GLU A 83 0.35 9.30 0.31
N ARG A 84 0.72 8.61 -0.76
CA ARG A 84 0.26 8.92 -2.12
C ARG A 84 -1.23 8.65 -2.34
N LEU A 85 -1.79 7.59 -1.75
CA LEU A 85 -3.24 7.35 -1.78
C LEU A 85 -4.01 8.44 -1.02
N ILE A 86 -3.51 8.85 0.12
CA ILE A 86 -4.09 9.96 0.90
C ILE A 86 -4.03 11.26 0.10
N GLU A 87 -2.89 11.57 -0.52
CA GLU A 87 -2.75 12.75 -1.35
C GLU A 87 -3.66 12.74 -2.58
N LEU A 88 -3.82 11.58 -3.21
CA LEU A 88 -4.70 11.43 -4.37
C LEU A 88 -6.14 11.82 -4.04
N ILE A 89 -6.62 11.44 -2.85
CA ILE A 89 -8.02 11.65 -2.43
C ILE A 89 -8.19 12.98 -1.69
N GLY A 90 -7.30 13.28 -0.75
CA GLY A 90 -7.42 14.42 0.15
C GLY A 90 -6.79 15.71 -0.38
N GLY A 91 -6.05 15.64 -1.46
CA GLY A 91 -5.28 16.75 -2.03
C GLY A 91 -3.85 16.82 -1.52
N SER A 92 -3.05 17.69 -2.14
CA SER A 92 -1.66 17.89 -1.78
C SER A 92 -1.50 18.40 -0.33
N ARG A 93 -0.43 17.92 0.35
CA ARG A 93 -0.02 18.33 1.71
C ARG A 93 -0.95 17.91 2.86
N THR A 94 -1.67 16.82 2.71
CA THR A 94 -2.45 16.22 3.81
C THR A 94 -1.57 15.54 4.86
N TRP A 95 -0.34 15.17 4.52
CA TRP A 95 0.62 14.53 5.43
C TRP A 95 1.54 15.55 6.11
N LYS A 96 2.00 15.22 7.32
CA LYS A 96 2.84 16.05 8.19
C LYS A 96 3.99 15.21 8.75
N SER A 97 4.93 15.85 9.47
CA SER A 97 6.03 15.16 10.14
C SER A 97 5.51 14.32 11.31
N PHE A 98 5.79 13.03 11.26
CA PHE A 98 5.56 12.01 12.29
C PHE A 98 6.72 11.01 12.25
N PRO A 99 7.92 11.39 12.73
CA PRO A 99 9.10 10.54 12.64
C PRO A 99 8.95 9.30 13.51
N ALA A 100 9.02 8.13 12.90
CA ALA A 100 9.03 6.85 13.60
C ALA A 100 10.07 5.93 12.97
N ASP A 101 10.85 5.23 13.84
CA ASP A 101 11.90 4.30 13.45
C ASP A 101 12.05 3.24 14.53
N GLY A 102 11.72 2.00 14.19
CA GLY A 102 11.72 0.87 15.10
C GLY A 102 10.39 0.12 15.17
N LEU A 103 10.28 -0.74 16.15
CA LEU A 103 9.08 -1.56 16.37
C LEU A 103 8.12 -0.86 17.32
N PHE A 104 6.86 -0.73 16.89
CA PHE A 104 5.80 -0.10 17.66
C PHE A 104 4.53 -0.94 17.64
N PRO A 105 3.70 -0.90 18.70
CA PRO A 105 2.35 -1.40 18.65
C PRO A 105 1.47 -0.47 17.80
N ILE A 106 0.38 -1.00 17.29
CA ILE A 106 -0.70 -0.19 16.72
C ILE A 106 -1.94 -0.32 17.62
N ARG A 107 -2.75 0.72 17.67
CA ARG A 107 -4.04 0.71 18.36
C ARG A 107 -5.14 0.54 17.33
N ILE A 108 -5.87 -0.57 17.40
CA ILE A 108 -6.99 -0.85 16.48
C ILE A 108 -8.17 0.07 16.84
N SER A 109 -8.78 0.67 15.83
CA SER A 109 -9.98 1.49 16.01
C SER A 109 -11.16 0.63 16.46
N ARG A 110 -11.95 1.14 17.41
CA ARG A 110 -13.12 0.42 17.90
C ARG A 110 -14.26 0.33 16.87
N ASP A 111 -14.29 1.24 15.91
CA ASP A 111 -15.29 1.30 14.84
C ASP A 111 -14.80 0.61 13.56
N THR A 112 -14.40 -0.66 13.71
CA THR A 112 -13.90 -1.50 12.60
C THR A 112 -14.85 -2.62 12.21
N THR A 113 -16.09 -2.59 12.69
CA THR A 113 -17.09 -3.65 12.47
C THR A 113 -17.42 -3.91 11.00
N CYS A 114 -17.16 -2.92 10.12
CA CYS A 114 -17.33 -3.05 8.68
C CYS A 114 -16.01 -3.20 7.91
N SER A 115 -14.85 -3.27 8.60
CA SER A 115 -13.56 -3.43 7.95
C SER A 115 -13.34 -4.86 7.49
N ARG A 116 -13.13 -5.05 6.20
CA ARG A 116 -12.79 -6.37 5.62
C ARG A 116 -11.43 -6.85 6.13
N MET A 117 -10.46 -5.94 6.21
CA MET A 117 -9.10 -6.25 6.65
C MET A 117 -9.11 -6.69 8.13
N ILE A 118 -9.67 -5.89 9.03
CA ILE A 118 -9.66 -6.20 10.46
C ILE A 118 -10.49 -7.46 10.77
N GLN A 119 -11.63 -7.65 10.11
CA GLN A 119 -12.46 -8.85 10.29
C GLN A 119 -11.78 -10.14 9.79
N SER A 120 -10.80 -10.04 8.91
CA SER A 120 -10.03 -11.20 8.45
C SER A 120 -9.01 -11.70 9.47
N PHE A 121 -8.72 -10.91 10.51
CA PHE A 121 -7.72 -11.25 11.52
C PHE A 121 -8.36 -11.92 12.74
N PRO A 122 -7.75 -13.03 13.25
CA PRO A 122 -8.18 -13.62 14.51
C PRO A 122 -8.00 -12.64 15.68
N LEU A 123 -8.91 -12.67 16.66
CA LEU A 123 -8.82 -11.82 17.86
C LEU A 123 -7.46 -11.88 18.57
N PRO A 124 -6.84 -13.06 18.79
CA PRO A 124 -5.52 -13.11 19.41
C PRO A 124 -4.43 -12.39 18.60
N TYR A 125 -4.60 -12.28 17.28
CA TYR A 125 -3.67 -11.53 16.44
C TYR A 125 -3.88 -10.01 16.57
N LEU A 126 -5.12 -9.57 16.70
CA LEU A 126 -5.41 -8.16 16.98
C LEU A 126 -4.84 -7.73 18.33
N ASP A 127 -5.02 -8.55 19.37
CA ASP A 127 -4.43 -8.34 20.70
C ASP A 127 -2.90 -8.27 20.63
N TYR A 128 -2.27 -9.15 19.85
CA TYR A 128 -0.83 -9.13 19.62
C TYR A 128 -0.37 -7.80 18.98
N LEU A 129 -1.11 -7.31 17.97
CA LEU A 129 -0.78 -6.04 17.30
C LEU A 129 -0.87 -4.83 18.23
N GLU A 130 -1.76 -4.87 19.24
CA GLU A 130 -1.97 -3.79 20.19
C GLU A 130 -1.01 -3.82 21.39
N GLN A 131 -0.59 -5.01 21.80
CA GLN A 131 0.22 -5.18 23.01
C GLN A 131 1.71 -5.23 22.72
N GLU A 132 2.10 -5.78 21.59
CA GLU A 132 3.50 -6.02 21.25
C GLU A 132 4.04 -4.95 20.29
N LYS A 133 5.35 -4.76 20.31
CA LYS A 133 6.06 -3.98 19.31
C LYS A 133 6.13 -4.77 18.00
N SER A 134 5.01 -4.90 17.33
CA SER A 134 4.75 -5.85 16.25
C SER A 134 4.92 -5.28 14.86
N THR A 135 4.88 -3.95 14.69
CA THR A 135 4.93 -3.30 13.39
C THR A 135 6.19 -2.45 13.25
N LEU A 136 6.98 -2.70 12.19
CA LEU A 136 8.16 -1.90 11.90
C LEU A 136 7.75 -0.57 11.26
N GLN A 137 8.04 0.52 11.96
CA GLN A 137 7.89 1.88 11.47
C GLN A 137 9.24 2.39 10.95
N TYR A 138 9.27 2.96 9.78
CA TYR A 138 10.45 3.61 9.21
C TYR A 138 9.99 4.74 8.27
N HIS A 139 9.60 5.87 8.83
CA HIS A 139 9.06 7.00 8.09
C HIS A 139 9.27 8.33 8.81
N GLU A 140 9.32 9.42 8.05
CA GLU A 140 9.36 10.80 8.54
C GLU A 140 7.99 11.47 8.50
N TYR A 141 7.12 11.00 7.62
CA TYR A 141 5.82 11.60 7.36
C TYR A 141 4.68 10.64 7.65
N GLY A 142 3.51 11.18 7.85
CA GLY A 142 2.27 10.45 8.08
C GLY A 142 1.09 11.42 8.10
N ILE A 143 -0.09 10.91 8.41
CA ILE A 143 -1.30 11.72 8.50
C ILE A 143 -1.83 11.73 9.94
N SER A 144 -2.29 12.91 10.41
CA SER A 144 -2.93 13.02 11.72
C SER A 144 -4.35 12.46 11.70
N VAL A 145 -4.79 11.96 12.86
CA VAL A 145 -6.18 11.53 13.06
C VAL A 145 -7.15 12.70 12.84
N GLU A 146 -6.73 13.91 13.20
CA GLU A 146 -7.53 15.11 13.01
C GLU A 146 -7.74 15.42 11.52
N GLU A 147 -6.69 15.36 10.70
CA GLU A 147 -6.78 15.57 9.25
C GLU A 147 -7.75 14.57 8.62
N MET A 148 -7.69 13.28 9.00
CA MET A 148 -8.63 12.26 8.53
C MET A 148 -10.09 12.57 8.90
N LYS A 149 -10.32 13.25 10.04
CA LYS A 149 -11.67 13.62 10.50
C LYS A 149 -12.18 14.91 9.88
N THR A 150 -11.30 15.89 9.67
CA THR A 150 -11.68 17.25 9.25
C THR A 150 -11.68 17.41 7.73
N ASN A 151 -10.82 16.69 7.01
CA ASN A 151 -10.83 16.70 5.55
C ASN A 151 -12.07 15.93 5.02
N PRO A 152 -13.01 16.61 4.34
CA PRO A 152 -14.29 16.00 3.97
C PRO A 152 -14.12 14.85 2.97
N LEU A 153 -13.12 14.91 2.10
CA LEU A 153 -12.84 13.83 1.13
C LEU A 153 -12.27 12.61 1.83
N LEU A 154 -11.25 12.79 2.68
CA LEU A 154 -10.67 11.66 3.42
C LEU A 154 -11.70 10.99 4.33
N ARG A 155 -12.47 11.77 5.07
CA ARG A 155 -13.55 11.25 5.93
C ARG A 155 -14.61 10.48 5.13
N ARG A 156 -14.93 10.93 3.92
CA ARG A 156 -15.92 10.26 3.05
C ARG A 156 -15.38 8.93 2.51
N TYR A 157 -14.12 8.89 2.12
CA TYR A 157 -13.54 7.75 1.40
C TYR A 157 -12.90 6.70 2.29
N PHE A 158 -12.30 7.08 3.43
CA PHE A 158 -11.51 6.17 4.26
C PHE A 158 -12.08 5.99 5.67
N SER A 159 -11.93 4.79 6.19
CA SER A 159 -12.00 4.46 7.61
C SER A 159 -10.57 4.36 8.16
N VAL A 160 -10.35 4.94 9.35
CA VAL A 160 -9.12 4.73 10.11
C VAL A 160 -9.24 3.41 10.83
N LEU A 161 -8.38 2.45 10.48
CA LEU A 161 -8.38 1.11 11.06
C LEU A 161 -7.48 1.00 12.30
N ALA A 162 -6.36 1.72 12.27
CA ALA A 162 -5.42 1.74 13.39
C ALA A 162 -4.65 3.06 13.46
N THR A 163 -4.19 3.37 14.67
CA THR A 163 -3.27 4.48 14.95
C THR A 163 -2.00 3.98 15.62
N SER A 164 -0.94 4.79 15.63
CA SER A 164 0.28 4.55 16.37
C SER A 164 0.85 5.86 16.90
N LEU A 165 1.93 5.82 17.65
CA LEU A 165 2.61 6.98 18.19
C LEU A 165 3.98 7.16 17.55
N ASP A 166 4.33 8.39 17.21
CA ASP A 166 5.68 8.72 16.77
C ASP A 166 6.68 8.76 17.95
N LYS A 167 7.96 9.05 17.67
CA LYS A 167 9.02 9.14 18.70
C LYS A 167 8.75 10.19 19.78
N SER A 168 7.90 11.17 19.49
CA SER A 168 7.50 12.23 20.45
C SER A 168 6.22 11.92 21.20
N GLY A 169 5.59 10.78 20.93
CA GLY A 169 4.30 10.38 21.50
C GLY A 169 3.09 11.01 20.81
N LYS A 170 3.27 11.59 19.62
CA LYS A 170 2.19 12.18 18.84
C LYS A 170 1.50 11.12 18.00
N GLU A 171 0.17 11.08 18.05
CA GLU A 171 -0.65 10.09 17.39
C GLU A 171 -0.78 10.35 15.88
N TYR A 172 -0.61 9.30 15.08
CA TYR A 172 -0.82 9.31 13.64
C TYR A 172 -1.59 8.06 13.18
N VAL A 173 -2.12 8.11 11.96
CA VAL A 173 -2.86 7.01 11.36
C VAL A 173 -1.90 5.95 10.84
N ALA A 174 -2.02 4.73 11.36
CA ALA A 174 -1.17 3.59 11.01
C ALA A 174 -1.77 2.68 9.92
N ALA A 175 -3.11 2.63 9.79
CA ALA A 175 -3.78 1.83 8.78
C ALA A 175 -5.13 2.44 8.38
N ILE A 176 -5.47 2.33 7.09
CA ILE A 176 -6.73 2.79 6.51
C ILE A 176 -7.32 1.75 5.56
N GLU A 177 -8.63 1.81 5.39
CA GLU A 177 -9.39 1.06 4.38
C GLU A 177 -10.41 1.97 3.73
N SER A 178 -10.58 1.86 2.41
CA SER A 178 -11.65 2.59 1.72
C SER A 178 -13.02 2.02 2.07
N LYS A 179 -14.00 2.90 2.24
CA LYS A 179 -15.40 2.54 2.55
C LYS A 179 -16.15 1.94 1.36
N HIS A 180 -15.66 2.15 0.15
CA HIS A 180 -16.41 1.87 -1.08
C HIS A 180 -15.69 0.96 -2.06
N TYR A 181 -14.35 0.90 -2.02
CA TYR A 181 -13.52 0.19 -2.97
C TYR A 181 -12.49 -0.68 -2.23
N PRO A 182 -11.96 -1.72 -2.85
CA PRO A 182 -10.93 -2.57 -2.21
C PRO A 182 -9.56 -1.87 -2.17
N VAL A 183 -9.49 -0.75 -1.43
CA VAL A 183 -8.27 0.05 -1.28
C VAL A 183 -7.85 0.05 0.20
N TYR A 184 -6.64 -0.38 0.45
CA TYR A 184 -6.06 -0.61 1.77
C TYR A 184 -4.70 0.05 1.86
N ALA A 185 -4.33 0.57 3.02
CA ALA A 185 -2.97 1.05 3.20
C ALA A 185 -2.53 1.00 4.66
N VAL A 186 -1.22 0.84 4.84
CA VAL A 186 -0.55 0.87 6.14
C VAL A 186 0.68 1.78 6.09
N GLN A 187 0.95 2.50 7.19
CA GLN A 187 2.12 3.38 7.30
C GLN A 187 3.39 2.60 7.62
N PHE A 188 3.27 1.47 8.33
CA PHE A 188 4.39 0.59 8.67
C PHE A 188 4.78 -0.35 7.52
N HIS A 189 5.89 -1.09 7.71
CA HIS A 189 6.50 -1.99 6.73
C HIS A 189 6.18 -3.47 7.03
N PRO A 190 5.02 -4.01 6.58
CA PRO A 190 4.65 -5.39 6.87
C PRO A 190 5.58 -6.41 6.22
N GLU A 191 6.26 -6.06 5.14
CA GLU A 191 7.21 -6.94 4.44
C GLU A 191 8.51 -7.21 5.23
N GLN A 192 8.76 -6.42 6.27
CA GLN A 192 9.96 -6.54 7.09
C GLN A 192 9.78 -7.46 8.31
N GLN A 193 8.55 -7.91 8.60
CA GLN A 193 8.24 -8.67 9.80
C GLN A 193 7.41 -9.92 9.48
N ARG A 194 7.84 -11.08 9.97
CA ARG A 194 7.07 -12.33 9.82
C ARG A 194 5.72 -12.30 10.55
N SER A 195 5.66 -11.59 11.66
CA SER A 195 4.43 -11.41 12.44
C SER A 195 3.32 -10.68 11.68
N THR A 196 3.65 -9.97 10.60
CA THR A 196 2.70 -9.23 9.77
C THR A 196 2.26 -9.98 8.51
N LEU A 197 2.61 -11.26 8.37
CA LEU A 197 2.12 -12.10 7.26
C LEU A 197 0.59 -12.16 7.12
N PRO A 198 -0.24 -12.07 8.17
CA PRO A 198 -1.70 -11.99 8.01
C PRO A 198 -2.17 -10.84 7.12
N PHE A 199 -1.45 -9.72 7.06
CA PHE A 199 -1.75 -8.63 6.12
C PHE A 199 -1.56 -9.08 4.66
N LEU A 200 -0.52 -9.85 4.38
CA LEU A 200 -0.30 -10.44 3.06
C LEU A 200 -1.36 -11.48 2.71
N ASP A 201 -1.71 -12.34 3.67
CA ASP A 201 -2.75 -13.36 3.48
C ASP A 201 -4.11 -12.71 3.18
N PHE A 202 -4.44 -11.62 3.88
CA PHE A 202 -5.60 -10.79 3.56
C PHE A 202 -5.53 -10.23 2.14
N PHE A 203 -4.44 -9.53 1.78
CA PHE A 203 -4.32 -8.92 0.46
C PHE A 203 -4.35 -9.98 -0.66
N ARG A 204 -3.74 -11.16 -0.44
CA ARG A 204 -3.85 -12.30 -1.35
C ARG A 204 -5.30 -12.74 -1.57
N SER A 205 -6.12 -12.73 -0.52
CA SER A 205 -7.54 -13.07 -0.65
C SER A 205 -8.29 -12.06 -1.51
N GLU A 206 -7.96 -10.78 -1.37
CA GLU A 206 -8.51 -9.70 -2.19
C GLU A 206 -8.10 -9.82 -3.67
N LEU A 207 -6.82 -10.11 -3.95
CA LEU A 207 -6.31 -10.32 -5.31
C LEU A 207 -7.06 -11.45 -6.04
N LYS A 208 -7.45 -12.51 -5.33
CA LYS A 208 -8.19 -13.64 -5.90
C LYS A 208 -9.63 -13.31 -6.32
N MET A 209 -10.19 -12.22 -5.82
CA MET A 209 -11.52 -11.77 -6.21
C MET A 209 -11.54 -11.04 -7.56
N ASN A 210 -10.37 -10.59 -8.04
CA ASN A 210 -10.24 -10.03 -9.38
C ASN A 210 -10.22 -11.15 -10.42
N SER A 211 -10.92 -10.96 -11.53
CA SER A 211 -11.07 -11.96 -12.60
C SER A 211 -10.08 -11.79 -13.75
N HIS A 212 -9.19 -10.79 -13.70
CA HIS A 212 -8.21 -10.59 -14.76
C HIS A 212 -7.31 -11.82 -14.95
N ARG A 213 -6.99 -12.10 -16.19
CA ARG A 213 -6.11 -13.20 -16.58
C ARG A 213 -5.03 -12.65 -17.48
N CYS A 214 -3.78 -12.92 -17.15
CA CYS A 214 -2.70 -12.68 -18.10
C CYS A 214 -2.85 -13.70 -19.27
N PRO A 215 -3.26 -13.27 -20.48
CA PRO A 215 -3.57 -14.21 -21.58
C PRO A 215 -2.36 -14.94 -22.11
N MET A 216 -1.19 -14.41 -21.89
CA MET A 216 0.11 -15.06 -22.04
C MET A 216 1.00 -14.53 -20.94
N LEU A 217 1.72 -15.43 -20.27
CA LEU A 217 3.03 -14.99 -19.77
C LEU A 217 3.74 -14.55 -21.04
N PRO A 218 3.91 -13.25 -21.30
CA PRO A 218 4.76 -12.90 -22.41
C PRO A 218 6.04 -13.68 -22.16
N ARG A 219 6.65 -14.24 -23.17
CA ARG A 219 8.09 -14.54 -23.18
C ARG A 219 8.88 -13.21 -23.05
N VAL A 220 8.29 -12.22 -22.40
CA VAL A 220 8.99 -11.08 -21.84
C VAL A 220 9.93 -11.72 -20.86
N GLY A 221 11.07 -11.99 -21.40
CA GLY A 221 12.12 -12.62 -20.68
C GLY A 221 12.20 -11.99 -19.32
N LYS A 222 12.05 -12.85 -18.34
CA LYS A 222 12.33 -12.57 -16.94
C LYS A 222 11.13 -12.01 -16.16
N VAL A 223 10.26 -12.91 -15.69
CA VAL A 223 9.90 -12.87 -14.28
C VAL A 223 11.17 -12.41 -13.58
N ILE A 224 11.17 -11.25 -12.96
CA ILE A 224 12.38 -10.71 -12.35
C ILE A 224 12.75 -11.68 -11.24
N SER A 225 13.72 -12.56 -11.52
CA SER A 225 14.36 -13.34 -10.48
C SER A 225 14.93 -12.35 -9.46
N PRO A 226 14.81 -12.61 -8.16
CA PRO A 226 15.32 -11.73 -7.09
C PRO A 226 16.75 -11.24 -7.32
N HIS A 227 17.57 -12.00 -8.04
CA HIS A 227 18.95 -11.68 -8.35
C HIS A 227 19.17 -10.61 -9.44
N LYS A 228 18.14 -10.16 -10.14
CA LYS A 228 18.26 -9.19 -11.24
C LYS A 228 17.67 -7.79 -10.97
N CYS A 229 16.98 -7.60 -9.86
CA CYS A 229 16.51 -6.27 -9.46
C CYS A 229 17.65 -5.30 -9.11
N ALA A 230 18.87 -5.80 -8.87
CA ALA A 230 20.05 -5.01 -8.49
C ALA A 230 20.61 -4.11 -9.60
N HIS A 231 20.21 -4.28 -10.86
CA HIS A 231 20.76 -3.54 -11.99
C HIS A 231 19.90 -2.39 -12.54
N TYR A 232 18.78 -2.07 -11.88
CA TYR A 232 17.99 -0.88 -12.24
C TYR A 232 18.28 0.29 -11.28
N GLU A 233 19.52 0.78 -11.27
CA GLU A 233 19.93 1.94 -10.46
C GLU A 233 19.25 3.27 -10.81
N GLY A 234 18.46 3.31 -11.89
CA GLY A 234 17.76 4.53 -12.36
C GLY A 234 16.29 4.64 -12.00
N LEU A 235 15.62 3.57 -11.55
CA LEU A 235 14.17 3.56 -11.35
C LEU A 235 13.83 3.56 -9.86
N LYS A 236 13.83 4.74 -9.24
CA LYS A 236 13.68 4.93 -7.79
C LYS A 236 12.23 4.90 -7.28
N HIS A 237 11.23 4.84 -8.16
CA HIS A 237 9.82 4.77 -7.81
C HIS A 237 9.12 3.83 -8.78
N GLN A 238 9.03 2.55 -8.43
CA GLN A 238 8.32 1.55 -9.24
C GLN A 238 7.04 1.15 -8.53
N MET A 239 5.93 1.17 -9.27
CA MET A 239 4.71 0.48 -8.89
C MET A 239 4.88 -1.01 -9.20
N CYS A 240 4.45 -1.87 -8.30
CA CYS A 240 4.54 -3.31 -8.47
C CYS A 240 3.14 -3.92 -8.52
N TYR A 241 2.94 -4.91 -9.40
CA TYR A 241 1.68 -5.59 -9.63
C TYR A 241 1.78 -7.06 -9.24
N PHE A 242 0.64 -7.66 -8.95
CA PHE A 242 0.57 -9.01 -8.45
C PHE A 242 -0.30 -9.88 -9.35
N PHE A 243 0.22 -11.05 -9.70
CA PHE A 243 -0.55 -12.12 -10.33
C PHE A 243 -0.89 -13.18 -9.28
N SER A 244 -2.09 -13.71 -9.35
CA SER A 244 -2.51 -14.87 -8.56
C SER A 244 -2.36 -16.17 -9.36
#